data_71736a23ef03c507633b89c48881ad45
#
_entry.id   71736a23ef03c507633b89c48881ad45
#
_cell.length_a   1.000
_cell.length_b   1.000
_cell.length_c   1.000
_cell.angle_alpha   90.00
_cell.angle_beta   90.00
_cell.angle_gamma   90.00
#
_symmetry.space_group_name_H-M   'P 1'
#
loop_
_entity.id
_entity.type
_entity.pdbx_description
1 polymer ?
#
loop_
_entity_poly.entity_id
_entity_poly.type
_entity_poly.pdbx_seq_one_letter_code
_entity_poly.pdbx_strand_id
1 'polypeptide(L)'
;MGITEPAIFGVNLRFFKPFIAGCIGGGCGALYASLVHLGAKGTGVTGIFGILLCLNQPLQYLIEMVIAVGVAFVISFLIYKDAEPKAATADAAVENIETADAVTTDATTTDTTAETAKETLTSPVNGTQIPLSEVADETFASEMLGTTVAVEPADGKIVAPCDGEVSNIFETGHAVCITTEAGGELLIHIGIDTVKMDGKGFTKKVSDGDKVHAGDILVEADLEEIKNAGYQMTTMMILTNTDEFGNVTKAEPAEVKTTSKVMTLTK
;
A
#
# COMPACT_ATOMS: atom_id res chain seq x y z
N MET A 1 24.21 0.70 -9.43
CA MET A 1 23.50 -0.31 -8.65
C MET A 1 22.02 -0.10 -8.91
N GLY A 2 21.32 -1.08 -9.44
CA GLY A 2 19.87 -0.99 -9.63
C GLY A 2 19.19 -1.31 -8.31
N ILE A 3 18.80 -0.29 -7.56
CA ILE A 3 17.93 -0.46 -6.39
C ILE A 3 16.54 -0.74 -6.96
N THR A 4 16.14 -2.01 -7.00
CA THR A 4 14.85 -2.45 -7.54
C THR A 4 13.74 -2.44 -6.50
N GLU A 5 14.09 -2.36 -5.21
CA GLU A 5 13.16 -2.40 -4.09
C GLU A 5 12.09 -1.31 -4.12
N PRO A 6 12.40 -0.01 -4.33
CA PRO A 6 11.37 1.02 -4.40
C PRO A 6 10.40 0.84 -5.57
N ALA A 7 10.90 0.33 -6.72
CA ALA A 7 10.04 0.06 -7.87
C ALA A 7 9.13 -1.16 -7.66
N ILE A 8 9.63 -2.18 -6.93
CA ILE A 8 8.83 -3.36 -6.60
C ILE A 8 7.73 -2.99 -5.60
N PHE A 9 8.08 -2.32 -4.51
CA PHE A 9 7.12 -1.99 -3.45
C PHE A 9 6.24 -0.79 -3.81
N GLY A 10 6.78 0.25 -4.43
CA GLY A 10 6.04 1.48 -4.73
C GLY A 10 5.11 1.39 -5.94
N VAL A 11 5.42 0.56 -6.94
CA VAL A 11 4.64 0.48 -8.18
C VAL A 11 4.12 -0.92 -8.45
N ASN A 12 5.00 -1.92 -8.43
CA ASN A 12 4.63 -3.26 -8.89
C ASN A 12 3.68 -3.98 -7.92
N LEU A 13 3.88 -3.84 -6.61
CA LEU A 13 2.97 -4.44 -5.61
C LEU A 13 1.69 -3.62 -5.47
N ARG A 14 1.77 -2.28 -5.51
CA ARG A 14 0.60 -1.42 -5.42
C ARG A 14 -0.39 -1.65 -6.58
N PHE A 15 0.11 -1.80 -7.80
CA PHE A 15 -0.75 -1.99 -8.98
C PHE A 15 -0.81 -3.43 -9.48
N PHE A 16 -0.19 -4.38 -8.88
CA PHE A 16 -0.07 -5.82 -9.20
C PHE A 16 -0.05 -6.18 -10.72
N LYS A 17 -0.84 -5.47 -11.53
CA LYS A 17 -0.92 -5.60 -12.99
C LYS A 17 0.44 -5.41 -13.71
N PRO A 18 1.25 -4.35 -13.42
CA PRO A 18 2.59 -4.21 -13.99
C PRO A 18 3.53 -5.33 -13.57
N PHE A 19 3.39 -5.83 -12.36
CA PHE A 19 4.21 -6.97 -11.89
C PHE A 19 3.95 -8.24 -12.71
N ILE A 20 2.67 -8.57 -12.97
CA ILE A 20 2.30 -9.72 -13.83
C ILE A 20 2.85 -9.52 -15.24
N ALA A 21 2.71 -8.31 -15.81
CA ALA A 21 3.23 -7.98 -17.14
C ALA A 21 4.76 -8.16 -17.21
N GLY A 22 5.48 -7.71 -16.16
CA GLY A 22 6.92 -7.89 -16.04
C GLY A 22 7.34 -9.35 -15.94
N CYS A 23 6.63 -10.17 -15.15
CA CYS A 23 6.88 -11.60 -15.02
C CYS A 23 6.70 -12.35 -16.36
N ILE A 24 5.63 -12.04 -17.10
CA ILE A 24 5.37 -12.67 -18.42
C ILE A 24 6.43 -12.23 -19.42
N GLY A 25 6.76 -10.93 -19.48
CA GLY A 25 7.80 -10.41 -20.38
C GLY A 25 9.17 -11.02 -20.09
N GLY A 26 9.56 -11.08 -18.81
CA GLY A 26 10.81 -11.73 -18.38
C GLY A 26 10.83 -13.23 -18.72
N GLY A 27 9.70 -13.94 -18.53
CA GLY A 27 9.55 -15.34 -18.93
C GLY A 27 9.74 -15.56 -20.42
N CYS A 28 9.19 -14.68 -21.28
CA CYS A 28 9.40 -14.75 -22.74
C CYS A 28 10.86 -14.49 -23.12
N GLY A 29 11.52 -13.52 -22.49
CA GLY A 29 12.95 -13.28 -22.68
C GLY A 29 13.81 -14.48 -22.28
N ALA A 30 13.54 -15.07 -21.10
CA ALA A 30 14.25 -16.24 -20.61
C ALA A 30 14.05 -17.46 -21.51
N LEU A 31 12.84 -17.66 -22.08
CA LEU A 31 12.58 -18.70 -23.06
C LEU A 31 13.44 -18.53 -24.30
N TYR A 32 13.49 -17.29 -24.85
CA TYR A 32 14.37 -17.00 -25.99
C TYR A 32 15.83 -17.25 -25.66
N ALA A 33 16.31 -16.75 -24.52
CA ALA A 33 17.69 -16.97 -24.06
C ALA A 33 18.07 -18.45 -23.97
N SER A 34 17.12 -19.28 -23.47
CA SER A 34 17.28 -20.73 -23.42
C SER A 34 17.39 -21.37 -24.79
N LEU A 35 16.54 -20.95 -25.75
CA LEU A 35 16.54 -21.49 -27.13
C LEU A 35 17.85 -21.18 -27.89
N VAL A 36 18.42 -19.99 -27.68
CA VAL A 36 19.67 -19.59 -28.34
C VAL A 36 20.92 -19.93 -27.51
N HIS A 37 20.76 -20.66 -26.38
CA HIS A 37 21.83 -21.04 -25.46
C HIS A 37 22.67 -19.83 -25.03
N LEU A 38 21.99 -18.72 -24.71
CA LEU A 38 22.64 -17.49 -24.26
C LEU A 38 23.29 -17.72 -22.89
N GLY A 39 24.61 -17.65 -22.81
CA GLY A 39 25.36 -17.88 -21.59
C GLY A 39 26.10 -16.63 -21.11
N ALA A 40 25.90 -16.25 -19.84
CA ALA A 40 26.70 -15.22 -19.19
C ALA A 40 28.03 -15.80 -18.70
N LYS A 41 29.13 -15.05 -18.85
CA LYS A 41 30.46 -15.45 -18.38
C LYS A 41 30.70 -15.25 -16.88
N GLY A 42 29.71 -14.71 -16.17
CA GLY A 42 29.83 -14.45 -14.74
C GLY A 42 28.49 -13.98 -14.15
N THR A 43 28.45 -13.85 -12.84
CA THR A 43 27.36 -13.25 -12.09
C THR A 43 27.66 -11.78 -11.83
N GLY A 44 26.68 -10.91 -11.96
CA GLY A 44 26.89 -9.48 -11.71
C GLY A 44 25.75 -8.60 -12.18
N VAL A 45 26.06 -7.44 -12.73
CA VAL A 45 25.12 -6.39 -13.11
C VAL A 45 24.13 -6.88 -14.16
N THR A 46 22.85 -6.63 -13.93
CA THR A 46 21.73 -6.97 -14.83
C THR A 46 21.25 -5.75 -15.62
N GLY A 47 20.27 -5.95 -16.50
CA GLY A 47 19.72 -4.89 -17.35
C GLY A 47 20.67 -4.53 -18.51
N ILE A 48 20.68 -3.28 -18.95
CA ILE A 48 21.48 -2.83 -20.10
C ILE A 48 22.96 -3.16 -19.97
N PHE A 49 23.51 -3.08 -18.75
CA PHE A 49 24.90 -3.41 -18.48
C PHE A 49 25.21 -4.91 -18.51
N GLY A 50 24.19 -5.79 -18.46
CA GLY A 50 24.36 -7.24 -18.60
C GLY A 50 24.96 -7.66 -19.95
N ILE A 51 24.92 -6.78 -20.96
CA ILE A 51 25.59 -6.99 -22.25
C ILE A 51 27.08 -7.25 -22.09
N LEU A 52 27.72 -6.66 -21.06
CA LEU A 52 29.14 -6.86 -20.74
C LEU A 52 29.44 -8.29 -20.25
N LEU A 53 28.45 -8.98 -19.71
CA LEU A 53 28.57 -10.38 -19.26
C LEU A 53 28.30 -11.36 -20.43
N CYS A 54 27.62 -10.91 -21.47
CA CYS A 54 27.24 -11.71 -22.63
C CYS A 54 28.02 -11.30 -23.90
N LEU A 55 29.28 -10.86 -23.76
CA LEU A 55 30.11 -10.40 -24.88
C LEU A 55 30.32 -11.44 -26.00
N ASN A 56 30.08 -12.72 -25.72
CA ASN A 56 30.13 -13.74 -26.77
C ASN A 56 28.97 -13.67 -27.75
N GLN A 57 27.82 -13.17 -27.31
CA GLN A 57 26.58 -13.11 -28.08
C GLN A 57 25.80 -11.80 -27.79
N PRO A 58 26.43 -10.63 -27.98
CA PRO A 58 25.82 -9.35 -27.58
C PRO A 58 24.54 -9.04 -28.33
N LEU A 59 24.46 -9.48 -29.61
CA LEU A 59 23.26 -9.30 -30.43
C LEU A 59 22.08 -10.14 -29.90
N GLN A 60 22.33 -11.38 -29.46
CA GLN A 60 21.31 -12.26 -28.89
C GLN A 60 20.80 -11.71 -27.57
N TYR A 61 21.69 -11.18 -26.74
CA TYR A 61 21.32 -10.50 -25.50
C TYR A 61 20.43 -9.27 -25.75
N LEU A 62 20.76 -8.47 -26.77
CA LEU A 62 19.95 -7.32 -27.15
C LEU A 62 18.53 -7.73 -27.61
N ILE A 63 18.43 -8.80 -28.40
CA ILE A 63 17.15 -9.34 -28.88
C ILE A 63 16.33 -9.86 -27.70
N GLU A 64 16.93 -10.58 -26.77
CA GLU A 64 16.30 -11.07 -25.56
C GLU A 64 15.70 -9.91 -24.74
N MET A 65 16.49 -8.85 -24.54
CA MET A 65 16.04 -7.67 -23.80
C MET A 65 14.87 -6.95 -24.52
N VAL A 66 14.92 -6.84 -25.85
CA VAL A 66 13.83 -6.25 -26.64
C VAL A 66 12.55 -7.10 -26.54
N ILE A 67 12.66 -8.43 -26.56
CA ILE A 67 11.51 -9.33 -26.38
C ILE A 67 10.92 -9.15 -24.98
N ALA A 68 11.74 -9.20 -23.94
CA ALA A 68 11.29 -9.10 -22.56
C ALA A 68 10.55 -7.76 -22.30
N VAL A 69 11.17 -6.64 -22.67
CA VAL A 69 10.61 -5.30 -22.51
C VAL A 69 9.39 -5.09 -23.40
N GLY A 70 9.45 -5.52 -24.67
CA GLY A 70 8.36 -5.36 -25.64
C GLY A 70 7.10 -6.12 -25.21
N VAL A 71 7.24 -7.38 -24.78
CA VAL A 71 6.10 -8.18 -24.30
C VAL A 71 5.53 -7.57 -23.02
N ALA A 72 6.37 -7.20 -22.04
CA ALA A 72 5.92 -6.55 -20.82
C ALA A 72 5.18 -5.24 -21.11
N PHE A 73 5.69 -4.42 -22.03
CA PHE A 73 5.07 -3.16 -22.44
C PHE A 73 3.69 -3.39 -23.09
N VAL A 74 3.58 -4.32 -24.05
CA VAL A 74 2.31 -4.62 -24.73
C VAL A 74 1.27 -5.12 -23.74
N ILE A 75 1.64 -6.04 -22.86
CA ILE A 75 0.72 -6.57 -21.85
C ILE A 75 0.30 -5.47 -20.89
N SER A 76 1.24 -4.66 -20.41
CA SER A 76 0.94 -3.53 -19.53
C SER A 76 0.01 -2.54 -20.22
N PHE A 77 0.27 -2.19 -21.48
CA PHE A 77 -0.57 -1.28 -22.26
C PHE A 77 -1.99 -1.81 -22.46
N LEU A 78 -2.15 -3.11 -22.73
CA LEU A 78 -3.48 -3.74 -22.89
C LEU A 78 -4.26 -3.80 -21.57
N ILE A 79 -3.58 -4.06 -20.44
CA ILE A 79 -4.21 -4.13 -19.13
C ILE A 79 -4.55 -2.73 -18.57
N TYR A 80 -3.77 -1.71 -18.95
CA TYR A 80 -3.94 -0.32 -18.49
C TYR A 80 -4.93 0.50 -19.35
N LYS A 81 -5.52 -0.07 -20.39
CA LYS A 81 -6.38 0.67 -21.32
C LYS A 81 -7.68 1.20 -20.72
N ASP A 82 -8.01 0.82 -19.48
CA ASP A 82 -9.26 1.19 -18.81
C ASP A 82 -9.08 2.16 -17.63
N ALA A 83 -7.90 2.73 -17.42
CA ALA A 83 -7.67 3.81 -16.47
C ALA A 83 -7.46 5.14 -17.22
N GLU A 84 -8.52 5.69 -17.81
CA GLU A 84 -8.48 7.10 -18.23
C GLU A 84 -8.37 8.00 -17.00
N PRO A 85 -7.39 8.92 -16.94
CA PRO A 85 -7.41 9.98 -15.95
C PRO A 85 -8.62 10.86 -16.26
N LYS A 86 -9.57 10.91 -15.35
CA LYS A 86 -10.69 11.85 -15.41
C LYS A 86 -10.12 13.25 -15.25
N ALA A 87 -9.72 13.84 -16.36
CA ALA A 87 -9.35 15.24 -16.42
C ALA A 87 -10.58 16.06 -16.04
N ALA A 88 -10.40 16.92 -15.05
CA ALA A 88 -11.35 17.96 -14.70
C ALA A 88 -11.54 18.88 -15.91
N THR A 89 -12.68 18.80 -16.55
CA THR A 89 -13.21 19.89 -17.38
C THR A 89 -14.54 20.30 -16.80
N ALA A 90 -14.53 21.47 -16.15
CA ALA A 90 -15.70 22.30 -16.01
C ALA A 90 -16.11 22.75 -17.42
N ASP A 91 -17.30 22.44 -17.87
CA ASP A 91 -18.26 23.42 -18.36
C ASP A 91 -19.48 22.76 -19.02
N ALA A 92 -20.63 23.29 -18.65
CA ALA A 92 -21.88 23.47 -19.41
C ALA A 92 -22.57 22.24 -20.06
N ALA A 93 -23.74 21.91 -19.63
CA ALA A 93 -24.97 22.34 -20.25
C ALA A 93 -26.21 21.69 -19.62
N VAL A 94 -27.09 22.55 -19.27
CA VAL A 94 -28.51 22.45 -18.95
C VAL A 94 -29.29 21.83 -20.12
N GLU A 95 -30.37 21.14 -19.76
CA GLU A 95 -31.62 20.75 -20.49
C GLU A 95 -31.78 19.22 -20.59
N ASN A 96 -32.83 18.61 -20.09
CA ASN A 96 -34.25 18.90 -20.25
C ASN A 96 -35.11 18.17 -19.21
N ILE A 97 -36.18 18.85 -18.83
CA ILE A 97 -37.31 18.44 -17.99
C ILE A 97 -38.34 17.69 -18.84
N GLU A 98 -38.96 16.61 -18.31
CA GLU A 98 -40.40 16.33 -18.40
C GLU A 98 -40.78 15.17 -17.48
N THR A 99 -41.42 15.47 -16.40
CA THR A 99 -42.81 15.39 -15.94
C THR A 99 -43.50 14.02 -15.97
N ALA A 100 -43.95 13.63 -14.81
CA ALA A 100 -45.22 13.12 -14.32
C ALA A 100 -45.04 11.88 -13.43
N ASP A 101 -45.67 11.60 -12.31
CA ASP A 101 -46.83 12.18 -11.66
C ASP A 101 -46.85 11.72 -10.19
N ALA A 102 -47.52 12.42 -9.35
CA ALA A 102 -47.63 12.33 -7.90
C ALA A 102 -48.28 11.04 -7.39
N VAL A 103 -47.84 10.52 -6.23
CA VAL A 103 -48.72 10.09 -5.13
C VAL A 103 -48.08 10.40 -3.80
N THR A 104 -48.75 11.20 -3.02
CA THR A 104 -48.56 11.65 -1.65
C THR A 104 -48.63 10.49 -0.66
N THR A 105 -47.72 10.41 0.34
CA THR A 105 -48.09 10.45 1.77
C THR A 105 -46.82 10.40 2.66
N ASP A 106 -46.79 11.43 3.43
CA ASP A 106 -46.45 11.57 4.85
C ASP A 106 -45.00 11.59 5.31
N ALA A 107 -44.77 12.63 6.05
CA ALA A 107 -43.52 13.18 6.53
C ALA A 107 -42.73 12.29 7.50
N THR A 108 -41.43 12.23 7.26
CA THR A 108 -40.48 12.46 8.34
C THR A 108 -39.24 13.07 7.69
N THR A 109 -39.00 14.32 8.02
CA THR A 109 -37.87 15.13 7.62
C THR A 109 -36.56 14.46 8.10
N THR A 110 -35.83 13.86 7.17
CA THR A 110 -34.40 13.63 7.37
C THR A 110 -33.72 14.42 6.26
N ASP A 111 -33.05 15.46 6.68
CA ASP A 111 -32.21 16.35 5.89
C ASP A 111 -31.12 15.49 5.24
N THR A 112 -31.29 15.11 3.97
CA THR A 112 -30.29 14.40 3.18
C THR A 112 -29.49 15.45 2.40
N THR A 113 -28.66 16.18 3.13
CA THR A 113 -27.44 16.73 2.55
C THR A 113 -26.63 15.53 2.05
N ALA A 114 -26.15 15.56 0.80
CA ALA A 114 -25.20 14.61 0.27
C ALA A 114 -23.96 14.63 1.18
N GLU A 115 -23.92 13.78 2.21
CA GLU A 115 -22.74 13.55 3.02
C GLU A 115 -21.71 12.87 2.13
N THR A 116 -20.69 13.62 1.76
CA THR A 116 -19.41 13.09 1.32
C THR A 116 -19.01 12.02 2.35
N ALA A 117 -18.90 10.76 1.91
CA ALA A 117 -18.61 9.65 2.80
C ALA A 117 -17.31 9.93 3.55
N LYS A 118 -17.46 10.16 4.86
CA LYS A 118 -16.36 10.53 5.75
C LYS A 118 -16.07 9.35 6.67
N GLU A 119 -14.87 8.79 6.58
CA GLU A 119 -14.39 7.76 7.48
C GLU A 119 -13.33 8.32 8.43
N THR A 120 -13.36 7.89 9.68
CA THR A 120 -12.40 8.33 10.69
C THR A 120 -11.63 7.14 11.20
N LEU A 121 -10.30 7.23 11.13
CA LEU A 121 -9.38 6.22 11.62
C LEU A 121 -8.87 6.62 13.00
N THR A 122 -8.89 5.66 13.93
CA THR A 122 -8.34 5.84 15.28
C THR A 122 -6.89 5.38 15.34
N SER A 123 -6.19 5.71 16.43
CA SER A 123 -4.82 5.25 16.62
C SER A 123 -4.75 3.71 16.73
N PRO A 124 -3.83 3.05 16.03
CA PRO A 124 -3.67 1.60 16.12
C PRO A 124 -3.04 1.15 17.44
N VAL A 125 -2.51 2.06 18.25
CA VAL A 125 -1.84 1.75 19.52
C VAL A 125 -1.95 2.95 20.48
N ASN A 126 -1.93 2.68 21.78
CA ASN A 126 -1.79 3.73 22.78
C ASN A 126 -0.34 4.25 22.81
N GLY A 127 -0.14 5.56 22.90
CA GLY A 127 1.20 6.13 22.94
C GLY A 127 1.24 7.61 22.61
N THR A 128 2.33 8.05 22.01
CA THR A 128 2.53 9.43 21.59
C THR A 128 2.67 9.48 20.08
N GLN A 129 1.75 10.16 19.40
CA GLN A 129 1.92 10.47 17.98
C GLN A 129 3.05 11.46 17.82
N ILE A 130 4.03 11.14 16.98
CA ILE A 130 5.22 11.94 16.74
C ILE A 130 5.20 12.53 15.33
N PRO A 131 5.91 13.67 15.11
CA PRO A 131 6.14 14.19 13.76
C PRO A 131 6.91 13.18 12.90
N LEU A 132 6.59 13.09 11.62
CA LEU A 132 7.30 12.18 10.70
C LEU A 132 8.78 12.52 10.56
N SER A 133 9.19 13.76 10.81
CA SER A 133 10.60 14.17 10.84
C SER A 133 11.43 13.50 11.94
N GLU A 134 10.78 12.91 12.96
CA GLU A 134 11.43 12.15 14.04
C GLU A 134 11.52 10.67 13.75
N VAL A 135 10.84 10.18 12.70
CA VAL A 135 10.91 8.77 12.27
C VAL A 135 12.26 8.52 11.61
N ALA A 136 12.99 7.52 12.10
CA ALA A 136 14.36 7.25 11.63
C ALA A 136 14.43 6.64 10.23
N ASP A 137 13.35 6.04 9.72
CA ASP A 137 13.29 5.47 8.38
C ASP A 137 12.75 6.49 7.37
N GLU A 138 13.58 6.81 6.37
CA GLU A 138 13.26 7.81 5.33
C GLU A 138 12.06 7.40 4.47
N THR A 139 11.80 6.12 4.28
CA THR A 139 10.67 5.60 3.49
C THR A 139 9.35 5.98 4.14
N PHE A 140 9.26 5.85 5.47
CA PHE A 140 8.07 6.23 6.23
C PHE A 140 8.01 7.75 6.46
N ALA A 141 9.16 8.38 6.76
CA ALA A 141 9.24 9.81 7.02
C ALA A 141 8.85 10.68 5.81
N SER A 142 9.16 10.23 4.59
CA SER A 142 8.84 10.92 3.34
C SER A 142 7.43 10.66 2.79
N GLU A 143 6.62 9.85 3.48
CA GLU A 143 5.28 9.42 3.02
C GLU A 143 5.28 8.78 1.62
N MET A 144 6.38 8.15 1.22
CA MET A 144 6.52 7.52 -0.09
C MET A 144 5.51 6.38 -0.32
N LEU A 145 5.07 5.72 0.76
CA LEU A 145 4.09 4.63 0.73
C LEU A 145 2.64 5.10 0.83
N GLY A 146 2.40 6.37 1.17
CA GLY A 146 1.09 6.95 1.38
C GLY A 146 1.03 7.86 2.61
N THR A 147 -0.15 8.39 2.92
CA THR A 147 -0.33 9.27 4.08
C THR A 147 -0.09 8.51 5.38
N THR A 148 0.88 8.95 6.15
CA THR A 148 1.43 8.21 7.31
C THR A 148 1.18 8.95 8.62
N VAL A 149 0.82 8.19 9.65
CA VAL A 149 0.82 8.59 11.08
C VAL A 149 1.80 7.68 11.81
N ALA A 150 2.69 8.27 12.62
CA ALA A 150 3.67 7.55 13.42
C ALA A 150 3.36 7.71 14.92
N VAL A 151 3.38 6.62 15.66
CA VAL A 151 3.10 6.59 17.10
C VAL A 151 4.21 5.83 17.83
N GLU A 152 4.81 6.48 18.82
CA GLU A 152 5.66 5.80 19.81
C GLU A 152 4.77 5.06 20.79
N PRO A 153 4.78 3.71 20.80
CA PRO A 153 3.83 2.91 21.58
C PRO A 153 4.13 2.94 23.07
N ALA A 154 3.09 3.09 23.87
CA ALA A 154 3.15 2.96 25.33
C ALA A 154 2.88 1.52 25.80
N ASP A 155 2.20 0.72 24.97
CA ASP A 155 1.93 -0.70 25.18
C ASP A 155 2.05 -1.48 23.87
N GLY A 156 2.03 -2.80 23.95
CA GLY A 156 2.21 -3.66 22.78
C GLY A 156 0.91 -4.16 22.14
N LYS A 157 -0.23 -3.57 22.45
CA LYS A 157 -1.52 -3.99 21.87
C LYS A 157 -1.81 -3.17 20.60
N ILE A 158 -1.67 -3.82 19.47
CA ILE A 158 -1.98 -3.22 18.18
C ILE A 158 -3.41 -3.58 17.83
N VAL A 159 -4.24 -2.57 17.59
CA VAL A 159 -5.68 -2.73 17.34
C VAL A 159 -6.10 -2.21 15.98
N ALA A 160 -7.26 -2.68 15.51
CA ALA A 160 -7.89 -2.18 14.29
C ALA A 160 -8.29 -0.70 14.46
N PRO A 161 -7.87 0.20 13.55
CA PRO A 161 -8.18 1.63 13.63
C PRO A 161 -9.60 1.98 13.17
N CYS A 162 -10.30 1.03 12.54
CA CYS A 162 -11.63 1.15 11.97
C CYS A 162 -12.26 -0.22 11.77
N ASP A 163 -13.52 -0.25 11.37
CA ASP A 163 -14.18 -1.45 10.87
C ASP A 163 -13.63 -1.79 9.48
N GLY A 164 -13.49 -3.09 9.17
CA GLY A 164 -12.93 -3.52 7.90
C GLY A 164 -12.61 -5.00 7.84
N GLU A 165 -11.77 -5.37 6.88
CA GLU A 165 -11.30 -6.74 6.65
C GLU A 165 -9.77 -6.77 6.63
N VAL A 166 -9.17 -7.74 7.32
CA VAL A 166 -7.73 -8.00 7.26
C VAL A 166 -7.39 -8.54 5.86
N SER A 167 -6.87 -7.68 5.00
CA SER A 167 -6.50 -8.07 3.63
C SER A 167 -5.21 -8.89 3.60
N ASN A 168 -4.31 -8.67 4.55
CA ASN A 168 -3.10 -9.49 4.73
C ASN A 168 -2.49 -9.28 6.12
N ILE A 169 -2.05 -10.35 6.76
CA ILE A 169 -1.16 -10.30 7.93
C ILE A 169 0.14 -11.03 7.63
N PHE A 170 1.26 -10.31 7.73
CA PHE A 170 2.57 -10.88 7.43
C PHE A 170 2.90 -12.06 8.36
N GLU A 171 3.60 -13.06 7.83
CA GLU A 171 3.91 -14.30 8.56
C GLU A 171 4.63 -14.01 9.89
N THR A 172 5.53 -13.04 9.90
CA THR A 172 6.28 -12.57 11.08
C THR A 172 5.45 -11.69 12.03
N GLY A 173 4.22 -11.30 11.67
CA GLY A 173 3.33 -10.51 12.53
C GLY A 173 3.74 -9.04 12.72
N HIS A 174 4.84 -8.58 12.10
CA HIS A 174 5.33 -7.20 12.23
C HIS A 174 4.49 -6.18 11.43
N ALA A 175 3.65 -6.64 10.52
CA ALA A 175 2.80 -5.78 9.71
C ALA A 175 1.45 -6.41 9.40
N VAL A 176 0.40 -5.57 9.35
CA VAL A 176 -1.00 -5.94 9.04
C VAL A 176 -1.57 -4.96 8.04
N CYS A 177 -2.22 -5.49 7.01
CA CYS A 177 -2.98 -4.70 6.05
C CYS A 177 -4.48 -4.85 6.32
N ILE A 178 -5.22 -3.75 6.28
CA ILE A 178 -6.68 -3.70 6.47
C ILE A 178 -7.30 -2.93 5.31
N THR A 179 -8.36 -3.48 4.73
CA THR A 179 -9.23 -2.73 3.83
C THR A 179 -10.42 -2.23 4.63
N THR A 180 -10.59 -0.91 4.68
CA THR A 180 -11.70 -0.27 5.41
C THR A 180 -13.02 -0.39 4.65
N GLU A 181 -14.15 -0.16 5.32
CA GLU A 181 -15.47 -0.18 4.65
C GLU A 181 -15.59 0.89 3.56
N ALA A 182 -14.93 2.04 3.69
CA ALA A 182 -14.88 3.09 2.67
C ALA A 182 -13.88 2.78 1.53
N GLY A 183 -13.17 1.65 1.59
CA GLY A 183 -12.18 1.23 0.59
C GLY A 183 -10.79 1.82 0.81
N GLY A 184 -10.47 2.30 2.01
CA GLY A 184 -9.11 2.69 2.39
C GLY A 184 -8.23 1.46 2.57
N GLU A 185 -7.04 1.48 2.00
CA GLU A 185 -6.02 0.44 2.17
C GLU A 185 -5.02 0.88 3.23
N LEU A 186 -5.10 0.28 4.40
CA LEU A 186 -4.24 0.60 5.55
C LEU A 186 -3.14 -0.43 5.69
N LEU A 187 -1.91 0.04 5.89
CA LEU A 187 -0.78 -0.75 6.36
C LEU A 187 -0.41 -0.29 7.78
N ILE A 188 -0.49 -1.18 8.75
CA ILE A 188 0.02 -0.96 10.10
C ILE A 188 1.34 -1.70 10.22
N HIS A 189 2.45 -0.96 10.37
CA HIS A 189 3.80 -1.50 10.47
C HIS A 189 4.33 -1.28 11.89
N ILE A 190 4.70 -2.35 12.58
CA ILE A 190 5.03 -2.36 14.01
C ILE A 190 6.54 -2.36 14.18
N GLY A 191 7.08 -1.22 14.61
CA GLY A 191 8.53 -1.01 14.74
C GLY A 191 9.24 -0.82 13.40
N ILE A 192 10.49 -0.43 13.44
CA ILE A 192 11.35 -0.25 12.27
C ILE A 192 12.29 -1.45 12.15
N ASP A 193 12.40 -2.04 10.95
CA ASP A 193 13.25 -3.21 10.67
C ASP A 193 12.86 -4.50 11.42
N THR A 194 11.72 -4.54 12.09
CA THR A 194 11.27 -5.65 12.94
C THR A 194 10.96 -6.93 12.16
N VAL A 195 10.84 -6.86 10.85
CA VAL A 195 10.80 -8.05 9.97
C VAL A 195 12.02 -8.96 10.20
N LYS A 196 13.17 -8.40 10.57
CA LYS A 196 14.43 -9.11 10.86
C LYS A 196 14.37 -9.94 12.15
N MET A 197 13.34 -9.76 12.98
CA MET A 197 13.12 -10.55 14.20
C MET A 197 12.52 -11.93 13.90
N ASP A 198 12.12 -12.19 12.65
CA ASP A 198 11.58 -13.49 12.20
C ASP A 198 10.39 -13.96 13.06
N GLY A 199 9.50 -13.00 13.40
CA GLY A 199 8.28 -13.23 14.18
C GLY A 199 8.47 -13.27 15.72
N LYS A 200 9.69 -13.18 16.21
CA LYS A 200 9.92 -13.13 17.66
C LYS A 200 9.36 -11.84 18.25
N GLY A 201 8.66 -11.96 19.38
CA GLY A 201 8.02 -10.82 20.02
C GLY A 201 6.67 -10.42 19.41
N PHE A 202 6.14 -11.16 18.42
CA PHE A 202 4.84 -10.88 17.81
C PHE A 202 3.88 -12.04 17.95
N THR A 203 2.67 -11.77 18.45
CA THR A 203 1.58 -12.76 18.56
C THR A 203 0.40 -12.28 17.74
N LYS A 204 0.14 -12.91 16.60
CA LYS A 204 -1.01 -12.61 15.74
C LYS A 204 -2.31 -13.05 16.42
N LYS A 205 -3.35 -12.21 16.35
CA LYS A 205 -4.68 -12.49 16.88
C LYS A 205 -5.73 -12.63 15.77
N VAL A 206 -5.36 -12.30 14.54
CA VAL A 206 -6.21 -12.36 13.36
C VAL A 206 -5.50 -13.09 12.23
N SER A 207 -6.26 -13.45 11.21
CA SER A 207 -5.82 -14.09 9.98
C SER A 207 -6.31 -13.30 8.75
N ASP A 208 -5.74 -13.58 7.60
CA ASP A 208 -6.20 -13.01 6.32
C ASP A 208 -7.69 -13.34 6.09
N GLY A 209 -8.47 -12.32 5.69
CA GLY A 209 -9.91 -12.42 5.46
C GLY A 209 -10.78 -12.25 6.71
N ASP A 210 -10.21 -12.09 7.90
CA ASP A 210 -10.98 -11.84 9.11
C ASP A 210 -11.60 -10.42 9.07
N LYS A 211 -12.87 -10.33 9.43
CA LYS A 211 -13.55 -9.05 9.67
C LYS A 211 -13.23 -8.56 11.06
N VAL A 212 -12.87 -7.29 11.15
CA VAL A 212 -12.48 -6.63 12.40
C VAL A 212 -13.30 -5.37 12.63
N HIS A 213 -13.52 -5.04 13.89
CA HIS A 213 -14.12 -3.79 14.32
C HIS A 213 -13.06 -2.89 14.97
N ALA A 214 -13.30 -1.59 14.92
CA ALA A 214 -12.44 -0.62 15.58
C ALA A 214 -12.17 -1.02 17.04
N GLY A 215 -10.88 -1.18 17.40
CA GLY A 215 -10.43 -1.61 18.73
C GLY A 215 -10.17 -3.11 18.89
N ASP A 216 -10.51 -3.96 17.92
CA ASP A 216 -10.15 -5.39 17.95
C ASP A 216 -8.64 -5.57 17.90
N ILE A 217 -8.11 -6.48 18.73
CA ILE A 217 -6.66 -6.73 18.81
C ILE A 217 -6.22 -7.51 17.56
N LEU A 218 -5.30 -6.94 16.81
CA LEU A 218 -4.71 -7.53 15.60
C LEU A 218 -3.44 -8.33 15.94
N VAL A 219 -2.54 -7.68 16.71
CA VAL A 219 -1.25 -8.24 17.10
C VAL A 219 -0.93 -7.79 18.53
N GLU A 220 -0.35 -8.69 19.32
CA GLU A 220 0.35 -8.34 20.55
C GLU A 220 1.85 -8.37 20.28
N ALA A 221 2.51 -7.22 20.49
CA ALA A 221 3.95 -7.04 20.33
C ALA A 221 4.62 -6.95 21.72
N ASP A 222 5.67 -7.72 21.93
CA ASP A 222 6.51 -7.60 23.13
C ASP A 222 7.52 -6.46 22.93
N LEU A 223 7.18 -5.28 23.46
CA LEU A 223 8.01 -4.09 23.31
C LEU A 223 9.38 -4.24 23.98
N GLU A 224 9.48 -5.02 25.05
CA GLU A 224 10.78 -5.27 25.70
C GLU A 224 11.66 -6.18 24.84
N GLU A 225 11.09 -7.21 24.23
CA GLU A 225 11.82 -8.10 23.33
C GLU A 225 12.31 -7.35 22.10
N ILE A 226 11.46 -6.50 21.47
CA ILE A 226 11.82 -5.65 20.34
C ILE A 226 12.96 -4.71 20.71
N LYS A 227 12.85 -4.02 21.85
CA LYS A 227 13.87 -3.09 22.34
C LYS A 227 15.18 -3.79 22.67
N ASN A 228 15.13 -4.97 23.31
CA ASN A 228 16.31 -5.76 23.64
C ASN A 228 17.02 -6.30 22.40
N ALA A 229 16.27 -6.54 21.32
CA ALA A 229 16.82 -6.90 20.02
C ALA A 229 17.44 -5.70 19.27
N GLY A 230 17.31 -4.48 19.79
CA GLY A 230 17.92 -3.27 19.24
C GLY A 230 17.09 -2.57 18.17
N TYR A 231 15.81 -2.90 18.03
CA TYR A 231 14.90 -2.28 17.08
C TYR A 231 14.10 -1.13 17.68
N GLN A 232 13.70 -0.18 16.86
CA GLN A 232 12.79 0.90 17.25
C GLN A 232 11.35 0.40 17.23
N MET A 233 10.56 0.90 18.16
CA MET A 233 9.17 0.43 18.38
C MET A 233 8.14 1.30 17.66
N THR A 234 8.56 2.44 17.07
CA THR A 234 7.67 3.36 16.37
C THR A 234 6.74 2.61 15.43
N THR A 235 5.45 2.72 15.67
CA THR A 235 4.42 2.05 14.89
C THR A 235 3.83 3.02 13.88
N MET A 236 3.84 2.67 12.61
CA MET A 236 3.30 3.47 11.53
C MET A 236 1.95 2.94 11.08
N MET A 237 0.98 3.84 10.87
CA MET A 237 -0.27 3.57 10.17
C MET A 237 -0.27 4.38 8.87
N ILE A 238 -0.37 3.70 7.75
CA ILE A 238 -0.17 4.25 6.41
C ILE A 238 -1.43 4.00 5.59
N LEU A 239 -2.03 5.04 5.04
CA LEU A 239 -3.06 4.92 4.00
C LEU A 239 -2.36 4.86 2.64
N THR A 240 -2.32 3.67 2.03
CA THR A 240 -1.52 3.44 0.81
C THR A 240 -2.20 3.92 -0.46
N ASN A 241 -3.53 4.00 -0.49
CA ASN A 241 -4.31 4.49 -1.62
C ASN A 241 -4.88 5.91 -1.39
N THR A 242 -4.06 6.82 -0.85
CA THR A 242 -4.44 8.21 -0.53
C THR A 242 -5.09 8.95 -1.71
N ASP A 243 -4.64 8.68 -2.92
CA ASP A 243 -5.11 9.28 -4.18
C ASP A 243 -6.55 8.87 -4.58
N GLU A 244 -7.14 7.86 -3.94
CA GLU A 244 -8.54 7.49 -4.13
C GLU A 244 -9.50 8.31 -3.28
N PHE A 245 -8.97 9.17 -2.40
CA PHE A 245 -9.73 10.03 -1.50
C PHE A 245 -9.58 11.50 -1.91
N GLY A 246 -10.69 12.23 -1.89
CA GLY A 246 -10.70 13.66 -2.21
C GLY A 246 -9.94 14.52 -1.20
N ASN A 247 -9.97 14.12 0.08
CA ASN A 247 -9.20 14.76 1.13
C ASN A 247 -8.84 13.78 2.24
N VAL A 248 -7.58 13.82 2.69
CA VAL A 248 -7.08 13.08 3.85
C VAL A 248 -6.45 14.06 4.83
N THR A 249 -6.94 14.09 6.06
CA THR A 249 -6.41 14.98 7.11
C THR A 249 -5.85 14.15 8.25
N LYS A 250 -4.70 14.56 8.78
CA LYS A 250 -4.04 13.96 9.95
C LYS A 250 -4.26 14.84 11.18
N ALA A 251 -4.38 14.20 12.35
CA ALA A 251 -4.32 14.94 13.61
C ALA A 251 -2.90 15.44 13.90
N GLU A 252 -2.80 16.50 14.68
CA GLU A 252 -1.51 17.01 15.15
C GLU A 252 -0.88 16.02 16.14
N PRO A 253 0.46 15.94 16.21
CA PRO A 253 1.18 15.12 17.18
C PRO A 253 0.74 15.41 18.63
N ALA A 254 0.33 14.37 19.33
CA ALA A 254 -0.15 14.44 20.72
C ALA A 254 -0.10 13.06 21.37
N GLU A 255 -0.37 12.99 22.68
CA GLU A 255 -0.66 11.71 23.33
C GLU A 255 -1.97 11.14 22.79
N VAL A 256 -1.95 9.88 22.35
CA VAL A 256 -3.07 9.19 21.71
C VAL A 256 -3.41 7.90 22.42
N LYS A 257 -4.70 7.57 22.39
CA LYS A 257 -5.25 6.26 22.77
C LYS A 257 -5.84 5.59 21.54
N THR A 258 -6.07 4.30 21.62
CA THR A 258 -6.71 3.53 20.53
C THR A 258 -8.12 4.03 20.15
N THR A 259 -8.69 4.96 20.92
CA THR A 259 -9.94 5.67 20.62
C THR A 259 -9.73 7.08 20.06
N SER A 260 -8.49 7.58 20.03
CA SER A 260 -8.16 8.91 19.52
C SER A 260 -8.19 8.91 18.00
N LYS A 261 -8.88 9.88 17.43
CA LYS A 261 -8.92 10.08 15.97
C LYS A 261 -7.59 10.63 15.50
N VAL A 262 -6.92 9.94 14.58
CA VAL A 262 -5.60 10.33 14.07
C VAL A 262 -5.60 10.61 12.57
N MET A 263 -6.59 10.10 11.83
CA MET A 263 -6.74 10.37 10.41
C MET A 263 -8.22 10.41 10.02
N THR A 264 -8.56 11.23 9.03
CA THR A 264 -9.91 11.29 8.46
C THR A 264 -9.82 11.25 6.96
N LEU A 265 -10.59 10.35 6.36
CA LEU A 265 -10.73 10.15 4.92
C LEU A 265 -12.05 10.77 4.46
N THR A 266 -12.04 11.44 3.30
CA THR A 266 -13.24 12.01 2.68
C THR A 266 -13.21 11.68 1.19
N LYS A 267 -14.22 11.00 0.71
CA LYS A 267 -14.41 10.70 -0.73
C LYS A 267 -15.06 11.85 -1.45
#